data_643851caf2b6566c402bd1ced44dd8bd
#
_entry.id   643851caf2b6566c402bd1ced44dd8bd
#
_cell.length_a   1.000
_cell.length_b   1.000
_cell.length_c   1.000
_cell.angle_alpha   90.00
_cell.angle_beta   90.00
_cell.angle_gamma   90.00
#
_symmetry.space_group_name_H-M   'P 1'
#
loop_
_entity.id
_entity.type
_entity.pdbx_description
1 polymer ?
#
loop_
_entity_poly.entity_id
_entity_poly.type
_entity_poly.pdbx_seq_one_letter_code
_entity_poly.pdbx_strand_id
1 'polypeptide(L)'
;MFQRINALREKGFNPDSILDIGAHHGHWSNGTFQIYPSSKYYLFEAIDYSELNRFRGFSNINVYNILLNDKIADVDWYQMKNTGDSIFKEKTHHFVNCPVIKRKSIDLDTHIKNTQILQDAKSIFIKIDCQGAEIPILKGATEILKKTDVILLEIPLFGQYNEGVPTFLEHIQYMDSIGFTAYDITDNHYMKGFNIQIDMIFIKKTHELNKTVATALFVK
;
A
#
# COMPACT_ATOMS: atom_id res chain seq x y z
N MET A 1 4.73 -13.29 -3.54
CA MET A 1 3.59 -12.38 -3.25
C MET A 1 2.23 -12.98 -3.61
N PHE A 2 1.84 -13.19 -4.87
CA PHE A 2 0.47 -13.55 -5.28
C PHE A 2 -0.05 -14.88 -4.71
N GLN A 3 0.82 -15.87 -4.48
CA GLN A 3 0.42 -17.11 -3.78
C GLN A 3 -0.10 -16.83 -2.36
N ARG A 4 0.50 -15.87 -1.63
CA ARG A 4 0.09 -15.50 -0.28
C ARG A 4 -1.23 -14.71 -0.31
N ILE A 5 -1.42 -13.83 -1.31
CA ILE A 5 -2.69 -13.12 -1.54
C ILE A 5 -3.80 -14.13 -1.89
N ASN A 6 -3.52 -15.13 -2.75
CA ASN A 6 -4.48 -16.18 -3.07
C ASN A 6 -4.85 -17.02 -1.83
N ALA A 7 -3.89 -17.27 -0.94
CA ALA A 7 -4.16 -17.96 0.32
C ALA A 7 -5.14 -17.23 1.24
N LEU A 8 -5.22 -15.88 1.19
CA LEU A 8 -6.27 -15.12 1.87
C LEU A 8 -7.65 -15.44 1.28
N ARG A 9 -7.76 -15.48 -0.06
CA ARG A 9 -9.00 -15.84 -0.76
C ARG A 9 -9.45 -17.26 -0.39
N GLU A 10 -8.54 -18.21 -0.38
CA GLU A 10 -8.82 -19.60 0.00
C GLU A 10 -9.33 -19.72 1.44
N LYS A 11 -8.92 -18.79 2.32
CA LYS A 11 -9.43 -18.68 3.69
C LYS A 11 -10.70 -17.83 3.84
N GLY A 12 -11.34 -17.46 2.71
CA GLY A 12 -12.62 -16.78 2.69
C GLY A 12 -12.55 -15.25 2.62
N PHE A 13 -11.37 -14.64 2.55
CA PHE A 13 -11.26 -13.19 2.37
C PHE A 13 -11.59 -12.80 0.93
N ASN A 14 -12.66 -12.02 0.75
CA ASN A 14 -13.12 -11.54 -0.55
C ASN A 14 -13.47 -10.05 -0.44
N PRO A 15 -12.52 -9.13 -0.63
CA PRO A 15 -12.77 -7.69 -0.53
C PRO A 15 -13.66 -7.22 -1.69
N ASP A 16 -14.58 -6.31 -1.40
CA ASP A 16 -15.37 -5.66 -2.46
C ASP A 16 -14.58 -4.55 -3.17
N SER A 17 -13.58 -4.00 -2.48
CA SER A 17 -12.75 -2.90 -2.96
C SER A 17 -11.28 -3.13 -2.66
N ILE A 18 -10.42 -2.81 -3.64
CA ILE A 18 -8.96 -2.94 -3.54
C ILE A 18 -8.33 -1.61 -3.92
N LEU A 19 -7.47 -1.09 -3.05
CA LEU A 19 -6.69 0.12 -3.27
C LEU A 19 -5.23 -0.28 -3.49
N ASP A 20 -4.68 0.10 -4.64
CA ASP A 20 -3.25 -0.04 -4.98
C ASP A 20 -2.61 1.34 -4.93
N ILE A 21 -1.96 1.66 -3.83
CA ILE A 21 -1.31 2.94 -3.59
C ILE A 21 0.17 2.79 -3.87
N GLY A 22 0.70 3.61 -4.80
CA GLY A 22 1.96 3.38 -5.48
C GLY A 22 1.81 2.28 -6.53
N ALA A 23 0.85 2.48 -7.45
CA ALA A 23 0.52 1.46 -8.45
C ALA A 23 1.61 1.28 -9.52
N HIS A 24 2.53 2.25 -9.67
CA HIS A 24 3.61 2.24 -10.65
C HIS A 24 3.08 1.86 -12.05
N HIS A 25 3.61 0.82 -12.68
CA HIS A 25 3.11 0.31 -13.97
C HIS A 25 1.90 -0.63 -13.84
N GLY A 26 1.31 -0.78 -12.64
CA GLY A 26 0.12 -1.59 -12.39
C GLY A 26 0.34 -3.11 -12.43
N HIS A 27 1.55 -3.58 -12.21
CA HIS A 27 1.85 -5.03 -12.21
C HIS A 27 1.16 -5.73 -11.06
N TRP A 28 1.18 -5.14 -9.87
CA TRP A 28 0.51 -5.69 -8.70
C TRP A 28 -1.01 -5.75 -8.91
N SER A 29 -1.61 -4.67 -9.37
CA SER A 29 -3.04 -4.63 -9.70
C SER A 29 -3.44 -5.70 -10.71
N ASN A 30 -2.65 -5.90 -11.77
CA ASN A 30 -2.91 -6.92 -12.78
C ASN A 30 -2.87 -8.34 -12.19
N GLY A 31 -1.90 -8.65 -11.34
CA GLY A 31 -1.80 -9.95 -10.68
C GLY A 31 -2.92 -10.19 -9.68
N THR A 32 -3.26 -9.17 -8.88
CA THR A 32 -4.31 -9.24 -7.87
C THR A 32 -5.70 -9.33 -8.53
N PHE A 33 -5.90 -8.71 -9.70
CA PHE A 33 -7.13 -8.83 -10.49
C PHE A 33 -7.43 -10.28 -10.92
N GLN A 34 -6.41 -11.10 -11.15
CA GLN A 34 -6.62 -12.53 -11.42
C GLN A 34 -7.15 -13.29 -10.20
N ILE A 35 -6.88 -12.79 -9.00
CA ILE A 35 -7.32 -13.40 -7.73
C ILE A 35 -8.73 -12.88 -7.37
N TYR A 36 -8.97 -11.58 -7.49
CA TYR A 36 -10.21 -10.90 -7.09
C TYR A 36 -10.85 -10.15 -8.28
N PRO A 37 -11.30 -10.83 -9.35
CA PRO A 37 -11.79 -10.16 -10.56
C PRO A 37 -13.09 -9.39 -10.36
N SER A 38 -13.85 -9.70 -9.31
CA SER A 38 -15.13 -9.04 -9.00
C SER A 38 -14.99 -7.79 -8.14
N SER A 39 -13.82 -7.55 -7.56
CA SER A 39 -13.57 -6.37 -6.73
C SER A 39 -13.50 -5.10 -7.58
N LYS A 40 -13.82 -3.96 -6.98
CA LYS A 40 -13.55 -2.64 -7.55
C LYS A 40 -12.12 -2.24 -7.22
N TYR A 41 -11.38 -1.75 -8.20
CA TYR A 41 -9.99 -1.34 -8.05
C TYR A 41 -9.84 0.16 -8.13
N TYR A 42 -9.01 0.72 -7.25
CA TYR A 42 -8.65 2.12 -7.17
C TYR A 42 -7.13 2.22 -7.12
N LEU A 43 -6.53 2.59 -8.26
CA LEU A 43 -5.10 2.70 -8.43
C LEU A 43 -4.67 4.15 -8.23
N PHE A 44 -3.75 4.38 -7.33
CA PHE A 44 -3.19 5.69 -7.03
C PHE A 44 -1.71 5.72 -7.37
N GLU A 45 -1.31 6.66 -8.22
CA GLU A 45 0.07 6.79 -8.66
C GLU A 45 0.44 8.26 -8.84
N ALA A 46 1.57 8.65 -8.26
CA ALA A 46 2.04 10.04 -8.33
C ALA A 46 2.56 10.40 -9.72
N ILE A 47 3.11 9.44 -10.47
CA ILE A 47 3.63 9.64 -11.82
C ILE A 47 2.59 9.16 -12.84
N ASP A 48 2.35 9.95 -13.89
CA ASP A 48 1.45 9.55 -14.98
C ASP A 48 2.15 8.55 -15.93
N TYR A 49 2.14 7.28 -15.52
CA TYR A 49 2.66 6.20 -16.36
C TYR A 49 1.65 5.79 -17.42
N SER A 50 2.09 5.77 -18.68
CA SER A 50 1.25 5.39 -19.84
C SER A 50 0.74 3.95 -19.76
N GLU A 51 1.45 3.07 -19.07
CA GLU A 51 1.10 1.67 -18.85
C GLU A 51 -0.20 1.51 -18.06
N LEU A 52 -0.55 2.49 -17.22
CA LEU A 52 -1.82 2.49 -16.48
C LEU A 52 -3.03 2.72 -17.39
N ASN A 53 -2.84 3.24 -18.63
CA ASN A 53 -3.93 3.42 -19.59
C ASN A 53 -4.64 2.11 -19.94
N ARG A 54 -3.95 0.95 -19.84
CA ARG A 54 -4.57 -0.36 -20.08
C ARG A 54 -5.75 -0.65 -19.17
N PHE A 55 -5.81 -0.03 -17.99
CA PHE A 55 -6.90 -0.23 -17.03
C PHE A 55 -8.15 0.63 -17.30
N ARG A 56 -8.03 1.69 -18.12
CA ARG A 56 -9.15 2.62 -18.41
C ARG A 56 -10.32 1.98 -19.16
N GLY A 57 -10.13 0.77 -19.73
CA GLY A 57 -11.19 0.01 -20.40
C GLY A 57 -12.04 -0.85 -19.48
N PHE A 58 -11.66 -1.00 -18.21
CA PHE A 58 -12.37 -1.83 -17.24
C PHE A 58 -13.32 -0.98 -16.40
N SER A 59 -14.61 -1.36 -16.36
CA SER A 59 -15.63 -0.62 -15.63
C SER A 59 -15.46 -0.65 -14.10
N ASN A 60 -14.72 -1.62 -13.59
CA ASN A 60 -14.45 -1.79 -12.16
C ASN A 60 -13.04 -1.34 -11.76
N ILE A 61 -12.27 -0.68 -12.62
CA ILE A 61 -10.93 -0.16 -12.31
C ILE A 61 -10.88 1.35 -12.54
N ASN A 62 -10.46 2.09 -11.53
CA ASN A 62 -10.27 3.54 -11.58
C ASN A 62 -8.80 3.87 -11.33
N VAL A 63 -8.24 4.77 -12.11
CA VAL A 63 -6.84 5.21 -11.99
C VAL A 63 -6.79 6.70 -11.68
N TYR A 64 -6.06 7.06 -10.62
CA TYR A 64 -5.88 8.43 -10.14
C TYR A 64 -4.41 8.81 -10.15
N ASN A 65 -4.07 9.84 -10.94
CA ASN A 65 -2.73 10.40 -10.92
C ASN A 65 -2.64 11.48 -9.83
N ILE A 66 -2.36 11.06 -8.61
CA ILE A 66 -2.26 11.93 -7.43
C ILE A 66 -1.15 11.48 -6.49
N LEU A 67 -0.59 12.41 -5.74
CA LEU A 67 0.38 12.14 -4.68
C LEU A 67 -0.36 12.09 -3.33
N LEU A 68 -0.46 10.89 -2.76
CA LEU A 68 -1.05 10.68 -1.43
C LEU A 68 -0.04 10.95 -0.32
N ASN A 69 -0.51 11.54 0.79
CA ASN A 69 0.26 11.82 2.00
C ASN A 69 -0.70 11.95 3.19
N ASP A 70 -0.23 12.48 4.32
CA ASP A 70 -1.01 12.69 5.55
C ASP A 70 -2.03 13.85 5.44
N LYS A 71 -1.82 14.79 4.52
CA LYS A 71 -2.64 16.00 4.35
C LYS A 71 -2.42 16.69 3.02
N ILE A 72 -3.25 17.70 2.73
CA ILE A 72 -3.02 18.62 1.61
C ILE A 72 -1.85 19.52 1.96
N ALA A 73 -0.76 19.41 1.20
CA ALA A 73 0.44 20.24 1.38
C ALA A 73 1.27 20.31 0.09
N ASP A 74 2.13 21.32 -0.01
CA ASP A 74 3.22 21.31 -0.99
C ASP A 74 4.41 20.57 -0.37
N VAL A 75 4.86 19.50 -1.02
CA VAL A 75 5.94 18.64 -0.56
C VAL A 75 7.09 18.60 -1.56
N ASP A 76 8.29 18.30 -1.08
CA ASP A 76 9.39 17.94 -1.94
C ASP A 76 9.18 16.53 -2.47
N TRP A 77 9.34 16.38 -3.78
CA TRP A 77 9.24 15.12 -4.49
C TRP A 77 10.56 14.82 -5.19
N TYR A 78 11.23 13.75 -4.77
CA TYR A 78 12.49 13.28 -5.34
C TYR A 78 12.18 12.38 -6.54
N GLN A 79 12.47 12.86 -7.76
CA GLN A 79 11.99 12.22 -8.98
C GLN A 79 13.10 11.83 -9.94
N MET A 80 13.37 10.55 -10.04
CA MET A 80 14.22 9.94 -11.07
C MET A 80 13.40 9.22 -12.15
N LYS A 81 12.07 9.17 -11.99
CA LYS A 81 11.11 8.41 -12.82
C LYS A 81 11.39 6.91 -12.79
N ASN A 82 11.62 6.39 -11.62
CA ASN A 82 11.85 4.97 -11.36
C ASN A 82 11.09 4.53 -10.09
N THR A 83 11.29 3.29 -9.67
CA THR A 83 10.60 2.69 -8.51
C THR A 83 10.94 3.32 -7.17
N GLY A 84 12.01 4.13 -7.06
CA GLY A 84 12.44 4.76 -5.81
C GLY A 84 11.93 6.18 -5.61
N ASP A 85 11.11 6.71 -6.53
CA ASP A 85 10.58 8.07 -6.43
C ASP A 85 9.68 8.23 -5.18
N SER A 86 9.96 9.25 -4.36
CA SER A 86 9.31 9.43 -3.05
C SER A 86 9.32 10.88 -2.59
N ILE A 87 8.53 11.17 -1.54
CA ILE A 87 8.68 12.37 -0.72
C ILE A 87 9.90 12.29 0.22
N PHE A 88 10.50 11.11 0.36
CA PHE A 88 11.70 10.87 1.14
C PHE A 88 12.91 10.70 0.23
N LYS A 89 14.00 11.39 0.58
CA LYS A 89 15.23 11.35 -0.22
C LYS A 89 15.92 9.99 -0.08
N GLU A 90 16.10 9.28 -1.18
CA GLU A 90 16.91 8.07 -1.21
C GLU A 90 18.41 8.39 -1.12
N LYS A 91 19.14 7.64 -0.29
CA LYS A 91 20.58 7.84 -0.02
C LYS A 91 21.50 6.94 -0.86
N THR A 92 20.92 6.10 -1.73
CA THR A 92 21.74 5.22 -2.58
C THR A 92 22.40 6.00 -3.72
N HIS A 93 23.37 5.36 -4.39
CA HIS A 93 24.03 5.96 -5.54
C HIS A 93 23.09 6.17 -6.74
N HIS A 94 21.95 5.53 -6.78
CA HIS A 94 20.94 5.71 -7.83
C HIS A 94 20.26 7.08 -7.76
N PHE A 95 20.26 7.73 -6.60
CA PHE A 95 19.62 9.03 -6.37
C PHE A 95 20.63 10.18 -6.14
N VAL A 96 21.91 9.98 -6.50
CA VAL A 96 22.89 11.07 -6.53
C VAL A 96 22.44 12.11 -7.57
N ASN A 97 22.35 13.38 -7.14
CA ASN A 97 21.83 14.50 -7.97
C ASN A 97 20.36 14.33 -8.41
N CYS A 98 19.53 13.60 -7.63
CA CYS A 98 18.13 13.46 -7.91
C CYS A 98 17.44 14.84 -7.99
N PRO A 99 16.70 15.14 -9.07
CA PRO A 99 15.88 16.34 -9.15
C PRO A 99 14.83 16.36 -8.02
N VAL A 100 14.66 17.53 -7.41
CA VAL A 100 13.60 17.78 -6.42
C VAL A 100 12.62 18.76 -7.03
N ILE A 101 11.36 18.38 -7.07
CA ILE A 101 10.28 19.22 -7.56
C ILE A 101 9.22 19.40 -6.46
N LYS A 102 8.54 20.54 -6.47
CA LYS A 102 7.38 20.74 -5.57
C LYS A 102 6.15 20.07 -6.18
N ARG A 103 5.47 19.26 -5.37
CA ARG A 103 4.21 18.64 -5.74
C ARG A 103 3.17 18.84 -4.64
N LYS A 104 1.93 18.94 -5.05
CA LYS A 104 0.80 19.00 -4.12
C LYS A 104 0.39 17.59 -3.73
N SER A 105 0.37 17.33 -2.43
CA SER A 105 -0.20 16.10 -1.88
C SER A 105 -1.64 16.29 -1.44
N ILE A 106 -2.34 15.17 -1.26
CA ILE A 106 -3.68 15.11 -0.67
C ILE A 106 -3.75 13.86 0.22
N ASP A 107 -4.55 13.92 1.27
CA ASP A 107 -4.85 12.74 2.07
C ASP A 107 -5.96 11.89 1.42
N LEU A 108 -5.93 10.58 1.72
CA LEU A 108 -6.83 9.62 1.09
C LEU A 108 -8.30 9.88 1.45
N ASP A 109 -8.60 10.20 2.71
CA ASP A 109 -9.96 10.46 3.16
C ASP A 109 -10.57 11.69 2.46
N THR A 110 -9.78 12.77 2.30
CA THR A 110 -10.20 13.96 1.55
C THR A 110 -10.43 13.64 0.07
N HIS A 111 -9.55 12.85 -0.55
CA HIS A 111 -9.74 12.43 -1.95
C HIS A 111 -11.02 11.61 -2.13
N ILE A 112 -11.26 10.62 -1.26
CA ILE A 112 -12.47 9.79 -1.29
C ILE A 112 -13.73 10.64 -1.14
N LYS A 113 -13.72 11.60 -0.21
CA LYS A 113 -14.83 12.54 0.00
C LYS A 113 -15.10 13.38 -1.25
N ASN A 114 -14.06 13.94 -1.88
CA ASN A 114 -14.20 14.81 -3.04
C ASN A 114 -14.68 14.07 -4.29
N THR A 115 -14.28 12.81 -4.46
CA THR A 115 -14.62 11.99 -5.63
C THR A 115 -15.85 11.11 -5.43
N GLN A 116 -16.37 11.03 -4.20
CA GLN A 116 -17.51 10.19 -3.83
C GLN A 116 -17.31 8.69 -4.13
N ILE A 117 -16.06 8.23 -4.17
CA ILE A 117 -15.75 6.80 -4.33
C ILE A 117 -15.87 6.03 -3.00
N LEU A 118 -15.93 4.70 -3.05
CA LEU A 118 -15.92 3.81 -1.88
C LEU A 118 -17.12 4.02 -0.91
N GLN A 119 -18.22 4.67 -1.37
CA GLN A 119 -19.37 4.93 -0.51
C GLN A 119 -19.98 3.62 0.02
N ASP A 120 -20.16 2.63 -0.87
CA ASP A 120 -20.76 1.34 -0.55
C ASP A 120 -19.76 0.27 -0.12
N ALA A 121 -18.45 0.62 -0.03
CA ALA A 121 -17.43 -0.33 0.35
C ALA A 121 -17.62 -0.81 1.79
N LYS A 122 -17.55 -2.14 1.99
CA LYS A 122 -17.73 -2.80 3.28
C LYS A 122 -16.48 -3.57 3.72
N SER A 123 -15.72 -4.08 2.76
CA SER A 123 -14.50 -4.86 2.96
C SER A 123 -13.42 -4.38 2.01
N ILE A 124 -12.35 -3.83 2.53
CA ILE A 124 -11.31 -3.19 1.75
C ILE A 124 -9.97 -3.87 1.99
N PHE A 125 -9.26 -4.12 0.88
CA PHE A 125 -7.85 -4.48 0.87
C PHE A 125 -7.04 -3.29 0.35
N ILE A 126 -6.08 -2.81 1.13
CA ILE A 126 -5.17 -1.73 0.75
C ILE A 126 -3.75 -2.28 0.57
N LYS A 127 -3.09 -2.01 -0.56
CA LYS A 127 -1.63 -2.14 -0.72
C LYS A 127 -1.04 -0.75 -0.73
N ILE A 128 0.06 -0.54 0.02
CA ILE A 128 0.85 0.69 -0.01
C ILE A 128 2.32 0.32 -0.19
N ASP A 129 2.91 0.86 -1.24
CA ASP A 129 4.31 0.72 -1.61
C ASP A 129 4.73 2.05 -2.24
N CYS A 130 5.13 2.96 -1.38
CA CYS A 130 5.39 4.38 -1.70
C CYS A 130 6.74 4.85 -1.15
N GLN A 131 7.67 3.90 -1.02
CA GLN A 131 9.07 4.15 -0.68
C GLN A 131 9.24 5.02 0.57
N GLY A 132 8.57 4.59 1.67
CA GLY A 132 8.63 5.21 2.98
C GLY A 132 7.46 6.10 3.37
N ALA A 133 6.52 6.37 2.45
CA ALA A 133 5.33 7.18 2.74
C ALA A 133 4.16 6.37 3.31
N GLU A 134 4.32 5.10 3.65
CA GLU A 134 3.27 4.18 4.09
C GLU A 134 2.55 4.72 5.34
N ILE A 135 3.28 5.04 6.40
CA ILE A 135 2.70 5.61 7.63
C ILE A 135 2.08 6.99 7.40
N PRO A 136 2.72 7.96 6.73
CA PRO A 136 2.07 9.22 6.35
C PRO A 136 0.74 9.02 5.62
N ILE A 137 0.69 8.14 4.62
CA ILE A 137 -0.55 7.85 3.87
C ILE A 137 -1.62 7.25 4.79
N LEU A 138 -1.28 6.30 5.65
CA LEU A 138 -2.21 5.72 6.62
C LEU A 138 -2.74 6.75 7.62
N LYS A 139 -1.94 7.75 8.01
CA LYS A 139 -2.41 8.88 8.85
C LYS A 139 -3.46 9.73 8.15
N GLY A 140 -3.39 9.83 6.82
CA GLY A 140 -4.38 10.52 5.99
C GLY A 140 -5.57 9.65 5.56
N ALA A 141 -5.74 8.45 6.15
CA ALA A 141 -6.72 7.44 5.76
C ALA A 141 -7.60 6.96 6.92
N THR A 142 -7.77 7.78 7.96
CA THR A 142 -8.39 7.36 9.24
C THR A 142 -9.82 6.86 9.11
N GLU A 143 -10.62 7.45 8.19
CA GLU A 143 -12.01 7.05 7.99
C GLU A 143 -12.09 5.77 7.15
N ILE A 144 -11.30 5.67 6.09
CA ILE A 144 -11.33 4.47 5.24
C ILE A 144 -10.77 3.23 5.96
N LEU A 145 -9.82 3.42 6.89
CA LEU A 145 -9.29 2.34 7.72
C LEU A 145 -10.36 1.67 8.60
N LYS A 146 -11.46 2.35 8.91
CA LYS A 146 -12.60 1.74 9.62
C LYS A 146 -13.25 0.61 8.82
N LYS A 147 -13.21 0.69 7.48
CA LYS A 147 -13.75 -0.29 6.53
C LYS A 147 -12.67 -1.23 5.96
N THR A 148 -11.40 -1.01 6.30
CA THR A 148 -10.27 -1.80 5.82
C THR A 148 -10.08 -3.04 6.66
N ASP A 149 -9.96 -4.19 6.03
CA ASP A 149 -9.76 -5.49 6.70
C ASP A 149 -8.32 -5.98 6.58
N VAL A 150 -7.69 -5.74 5.43
CA VAL A 150 -6.34 -6.20 5.12
C VAL A 150 -5.51 -5.04 4.56
N ILE A 151 -4.26 -4.95 5.01
CA ILE A 151 -3.27 -3.99 4.50
C ILE A 151 -2.00 -4.76 4.15
N LEU A 152 -1.46 -4.51 2.96
CA LEU A 152 -0.15 -4.94 2.52
C LEU A 152 0.78 -3.73 2.46
N LEU A 153 1.88 -3.78 3.21
CA LEU A 153 2.89 -2.72 3.24
C LEU A 153 4.24 -3.24 2.80
N GLU A 154 4.98 -2.41 2.05
CA GLU A 154 6.43 -2.53 1.93
C GLU A 154 7.09 -1.91 3.17
N ILE A 155 7.92 -2.67 3.89
CA ILE A 155 8.50 -2.24 5.17
C ILE A 155 10.02 -2.42 5.13
N PRO A 156 10.81 -1.38 5.47
CA PRO A 156 12.26 -1.48 5.55
C PRO A 156 12.68 -2.37 6.74
N LEU A 157 13.58 -3.33 6.48
CA LEU A 157 14.18 -4.19 7.51
C LEU A 157 15.53 -3.71 7.97
N PHE A 158 16.37 -3.41 7.00
CA PHE A 158 17.76 -3.10 7.23
C PHE A 158 18.11 -1.73 6.66
N GLY A 159 18.46 -0.81 7.54
CA GLY A 159 18.89 0.52 7.18
C GLY A 159 17.85 1.29 6.36
N GLN A 160 17.45 2.40 6.82
CA GLN A 160 16.59 3.30 6.06
C GLN A 160 17.41 3.89 4.91
N TYR A 161 17.30 3.33 3.71
CA TYR A 161 17.95 3.91 2.55
C TYR A 161 17.25 5.20 2.07
N ASN A 162 16.01 5.43 2.47
CA ASN A 162 15.33 6.71 2.36
C ASN A 162 15.46 7.49 3.68
N GLU A 163 15.84 8.76 3.59
CA GLU A 163 16.13 9.62 4.74
C GLU A 163 14.83 9.95 5.51
N GLY A 164 14.81 9.65 6.82
CA GLY A 164 13.66 9.98 7.68
C GLY A 164 12.49 9.00 7.62
N VAL A 165 12.59 7.92 6.87
CA VAL A 165 11.56 6.87 6.83
C VAL A 165 11.47 6.15 8.17
N PRO A 166 10.25 5.82 8.64
CA PRO A 166 10.07 5.03 9.86
C PRO A 166 10.79 3.67 9.81
N THR A 167 11.29 3.22 10.95
CA THR A 167 11.94 1.92 11.10
C THR A 167 10.94 0.77 11.00
N PHE A 168 11.43 -0.46 10.85
CA PHE A 168 10.61 -1.68 10.96
C PHE A 168 9.76 -1.68 12.24
N LEU A 169 10.38 -1.39 13.39
CA LEU A 169 9.68 -1.37 14.67
C LEU A 169 8.58 -0.31 14.71
N GLU A 170 8.83 0.88 14.19
CA GLU A 170 7.84 1.96 14.14
C GLU A 170 6.65 1.59 13.23
N HIS A 171 6.88 0.87 12.12
CA HIS A 171 5.79 0.35 11.28
C HIS A 171 4.93 -0.66 12.07
N ILE A 172 5.55 -1.63 12.75
CA ILE A 172 4.81 -2.63 13.52
C ILE A 172 4.02 -1.98 14.67
N GLN A 173 4.63 -1.05 15.40
CA GLN A 173 3.97 -0.32 16.48
C GLN A 173 2.81 0.54 15.97
N TYR A 174 3.00 1.22 14.85
CA TYR A 174 1.95 2.02 14.24
C TYR A 174 0.76 1.14 13.81
N MET A 175 1.02 0.05 13.10
CA MET A 175 -0.03 -0.88 12.66
C MET A 175 -0.80 -1.47 13.87
N ASP A 176 -0.08 -1.84 14.93
CA ASP A 176 -0.71 -2.32 16.18
C ASP A 176 -1.61 -1.25 16.80
N SER A 177 -1.15 0.00 16.83
CA SER A 177 -1.89 1.14 17.41
C SER A 177 -3.19 1.48 16.68
N ILE A 178 -3.23 1.26 15.35
CA ILE A 178 -4.42 1.48 14.52
C ILE A 178 -5.31 0.24 14.38
N GLY A 179 -5.04 -0.81 15.16
CA GLY A 179 -5.90 -1.98 15.28
C GLY A 179 -5.63 -3.10 14.27
N PHE A 180 -4.45 -3.14 13.68
CA PHE A 180 -4.02 -4.23 12.79
C PHE A 180 -2.91 -5.07 13.42
N THR A 181 -2.84 -6.34 13.05
CA THR A 181 -1.80 -7.27 13.48
C THR A 181 -1.08 -7.88 12.28
N ALA A 182 0.23 -8.11 12.42
CA ALA A 182 1.02 -8.80 11.41
C ALA A 182 0.46 -10.21 11.17
N TYR A 183 0.32 -10.60 9.90
CA TYR A 183 -0.28 -11.87 9.51
C TYR A 183 0.66 -12.74 8.69
N ASP A 184 1.30 -12.16 7.66
CA ASP A 184 2.13 -12.92 6.74
C ASP A 184 3.20 -12.04 6.07
N ILE A 185 4.30 -12.65 5.63
CA ILE A 185 5.29 -12.03 4.76
C ILE A 185 5.07 -12.57 3.35
N THR A 186 4.88 -11.68 2.38
CA THR A 186 4.56 -12.07 1.01
C THR A 186 5.75 -12.05 0.08
N ASP A 187 6.72 -11.18 0.34
CA ASP A 187 7.94 -11.08 -0.43
C ASP A 187 9.10 -10.54 0.40
N ASN A 188 10.34 -10.73 -0.10
CA ASN A 188 11.58 -10.26 0.49
C ASN A 188 12.45 -9.62 -0.58
N HIS A 189 12.95 -8.42 -0.33
CA HIS A 189 13.76 -7.64 -1.27
C HIS A 189 15.22 -7.62 -0.83
N TYR A 190 16.10 -8.16 -1.66
CA TYR A 190 17.52 -8.28 -1.36
C TYR A 190 18.35 -7.30 -2.18
N MET A 191 19.27 -6.61 -1.50
CA MET A 191 20.33 -5.81 -2.13
C MET A 191 21.68 -6.28 -1.62
N LYS A 192 22.58 -6.64 -2.53
CA LYS A 192 23.94 -7.13 -2.19
C LYS A 192 23.95 -8.26 -1.14
N GLY A 193 22.95 -9.15 -1.16
CA GLY A 193 22.82 -10.26 -0.24
C GLY A 193 22.14 -9.93 1.11
N PHE A 194 21.82 -8.68 1.36
CA PHE A 194 21.09 -8.26 2.55
C PHE A 194 19.59 -8.11 2.24
N ASN A 195 18.72 -8.64 3.12
CA ASN A 195 17.29 -8.37 3.04
C ASN A 195 17.04 -6.94 3.53
N ILE A 196 16.67 -6.06 2.62
CA ILE A 196 16.51 -4.62 2.90
C ILE A 196 15.07 -4.22 3.19
N GLN A 197 14.11 -4.93 2.60
CA GLN A 197 12.68 -4.68 2.74
C GLN A 197 11.91 -6.00 2.69
N ILE A 198 10.72 -5.97 3.26
CA ILE A 198 9.73 -7.05 3.13
C ILE A 198 8.37 -6.47 2.77
N ASP A 199 7.59 -7.25 2.05
CA ASP A 199 6.16 -7.01 1.88
C ASP A 199 5.40 -7.80 2.94
N MET A 200 4.69 -7.11 3.82
CA MET A 200 3.99 -7.72 4.94
C MET A 200 2.48 -7.45 4.89
N ILE A 201 1.71 -8.51 5.07
CA ILE A 201 0.26 -8.44 5.26
C ILE A 201 -0.06 -8.20 6.73
N PHE A 202 -0.93 -7.23 6.96
CA PHE A 202 -1.59 -6.98 8.24
C PHE A 202 -3.08 -7.23 8.09
N ILE A 203 -3.71 -7.80 9.12
CA ILE A 203 -5.16 -7.95 9.17
C ILE A 203 -5.72 -7.21 10.38
N LYS A 204 -6.93 -6.69 10.22
CA LYS A 204 -7.65 -6.02 11.31
C LYS A 204 -7.83 -6.99 12.48
N LYS A 205 -7.49 -6.58 13.70
CA LYS A 205 -7.53 -7.45 14.89
C LYS A 205 -8.91 -8.09 15.12
N THR A 206 -9.98 -7.43 14.69
CA THR A 206 -11.35 -7.91 14.81
C THR A 206 -11.82 -8.79 13.65
N HIS A 207 -11.02 -8.93 12.58
CA HIS A 207 -11.42 -9.69 11.40
C HIS A 207 -11.43 -11.21 11.65
N GLU A 208 -12.34 -11.94 10.99
CA GLU A 208 -12.52 -13.39 11.15
C GLU A 208 -11.27 -14.21 10.81
N LEU A 209 -10.40 -13.75 9.93
CA LEU A 209 -9.11 -14.39 9.63
C LEU A 209 -8.25 -14.60 10.89
N ASN A 210 -8.28 -13.67 11.85
CA ASN A 210 -7.56 -13.84 13.12
C ASN A 210 -8.12 -14.99 13.96
N LYS A 211 -9.44 -15.15 13.97
CA LYS A 211 -10.11 -16.26 14.66
C LYS A 211 -9.79 -17.59 13.99
N THR A 212 -9.73 -17.61 12.67
CA THR A 212 -9.37 -18.81 11.89
C THR A 212 -7.96 -19.27 12.24
N VAL A 213 -6.98 -18.34 12.34
CA VAL A 213 -5.62 -18.67 12.77
C VAL A 213 -5.62 -19.27 14.18
N ALA A 214 -6.29 -18.62 15.12
CA ALA A 214 -6.36 -19.09 16.50
C ALA A 214 -7.00 -20.50 16.59
N THR A 215 -8.06 -20.75 15.83
CA THR A 215 -8.73 -22.06 15.79
C THR A 215 -7.88 -23.15 15.15
N ALA A 216 -7.08 -22.80 14.13
CA ALA A 216 -6.24 -23.76 13.43
C ALA A 216 -4.98 -24.15 14.21
N LEU A 217 -4.43 -23.22 14.98
CA LEU A 217 -3.13 -23.41 15.64
C LEU A 217 -3.20 -23.77 17.13
N PHE A 218 -4.27 -23.37 17.80
CA PHE A 218 -4.38 -23.60 19.25
C PHE A 218 -5.41 -24.68 19.55
N VAL A 219 -4.94 -25.76 20.20
CA VAL A 219 -5.82 -26.79 20.76
C VAL A 219 -6.64 -26.15 21.90
N LYS A 220 -7.95 -26.35 21.87
CA LYS A 220 -8.84 -25.93 22.95
C LYS A 220 -8.66 -26.82 24.15
#